data_d2b91470c2c0d85d79b5c9386d78910f
#
_entry.id   d2b91470c2c0d85d79b5c9386d78910f
#
_cell.length_a   1.000
_cell.length_b   1.000
_cell.length_c   1.000
_cell.angle_alpha   90.00
_cell.angle_beta   90.00
_cell.angle_gamma   90.00
#
_symmetry.space_group_name_H-M   'P 1'
#
loop_
_entity.id
_entity.type
_entity.pdbx_description
1 polymer ?
#
loop_
_entity_poly.entity_id
_entity_poly.type
_entity_poly.pdbx_seq_one_letter_code
_entity_poly.pdbx_strand_id
1 'polypeptide(L)'
;MRTTLLSILIFWLCGISTSQGQDLSAGFSIQEIPDNIWQKMQGKTFQPNDVIGRSDLRYLRVMHWDYDGKTHYGEMVCNRLIAQKLIRIFMELYRQHYPIQKIRLADEYDADDERQMRDNNTSCFCYRKVSGSQKLSYHARGLAIDINPLYNPYVKTQKDGTRLIQPKTATPWCDRKKNFQYKISKGDLCHKLFLQNGFVWGGSWKTQKDYQHFEFHP
;
A
#
# COMPACT_ATOMS: atom_id res chain seq x y z
N MET A 1 43.11 49.98 46.01
CA MET A 1 42.58 48.61 45.79
C MET A 1 41.67 48.66 44.55
N ARG A 2 42.16 48.14 43.42
CA ARG A 2 41.39 48.09 42.15
C ARG A 2 40.93 46.62 41.97
N THR A 3 39.64 46.37 42.04
CA THR A 3 39.02 45.08 41.79
C THR A 3 38.72 44.97 40.29
N THR A 4 39.38 44.05 39.61
CA THR A 4 39.13 43.70 38.18
C THR A 4 38.06 42.63 38.15
N LEU A 5 36.93 42.96 37.54
CA LEU A 5 35.87 41.98 37.18
C LEU A 5 36.28 41.23 35.93
N LEU A 6 36.37 39.92 36.03
CA LEU A 6 36.61 38.98 34.94
C LEU A 6 35.27 38.52 34.38
N SER A 7 34.90 38.98 33.19
CA SER A 7 33.69 38.55 32.49
C SER A 7 33.96 37.24 31.77
N ILE A 8 33.29 36.16 32.18
CA ILE A 8 33.34 34.86 31.49
C ILE A 8 32.26 34.86 30.41
N LEU A 9 32.68 34.89 29.14
CA LEU A 9 31.82 34.66 27.98
C LEU A 9 31.60 33.14 27.82
N ILE A 10 30.39 32.68 28.09
CA ILE A 10 29.99 31.30 27.81
C ILE A 10 29.51 31.26 26.36
N PHE A 11 30.31 30.66 25.47
CA PHE A 11 29.90 30.34 24.10
C PHE A 11 28.98 29.12 24.14
N TRP A 12 27.71 29.34 23.86
CA TRP A 12 26.75 28.26 23.57
C TRP A 12 27.04 27.76 22.15
N LEU A 13 27.72 26.62 22.04
CA LEU A 13 27.80 25.88 20.75
C LEU A 13 26.46 25.24 20.49
N CYS A 14 25.66 25.87 19.64
CA CYS A 14 24.47 25.30 19.06
C CYS A 14 24.93 24.19 18.10
N GLY A 15 24.96 22.96 18.56
CA GLY A 15 25.24 21.79 17.74
C GLY A 15 24.13 21.64 16.69
N ILE A 16 24.42 21.99 15.44
CA ILE A 16 23.58 21.67 14.28
C ILE A 16 23.69 20.16 14.11
N SER A 17 22.73 19.44 14.65
CA SER A 17 22.53 18.00 14.38
C SER A 17 22.07 17.88 12.92
N THR A 18 23.00 17.66 12.01
CA THR A 18 22.69 17.24 10.65
C THR A 18 22.08 15.84 10.75
N SER A 19 20.77 15.76 10.66
CA SER A 19 20.07 14.50 10.43
C SER A 19 20.66 13.90 9.14
N GLN A 20 21.55 12.92 9.28
CA GLN A 20 21.96 12.08 8.16
C GLN A 20 20.71 11.35 7.69
N GLY A 21 20.14 11.77 6.55
CA GLY A 21 19.07 11.06 5.90
C GLY A 21 19.56 9.64 5.63
N GLN A 22 18.99 8.67 6.34
CA GLN A 22 19.25 7.26 6.08
C GLN A 22 19.04 7.00 4.59
N ASP A 23 20.06 6.48 3.90
CA ASP A 23 19.90 6.03 2.53
C ASP A 23 18.98 4.81 2.51
N LEU A 24 17.70 5.06 2.25
CA LEU A 24 16.66 4.04 2.19
C LEU A 24 16.67 3.27 0.87
N SER A 25 17.52 3.64 -0.09
CA SER A 25 17.52 3.08 -1.45
C SER A 25 17.73 1.57 -1.46
N ALA A 26 18.54 1.03 -0.53
CA ALA A 26 18.80 -0.41 -0.43
C ALA A 26 17.56 -1.26 -0.05
N GLY A 27 16.55 -0.64 0.57
CA GLY A 27 15.32 -1.32 0.99
C GLY A 27 14.19 -1.29 -0.04
N PHE A 28 14.39 -0.57 -1.17
CA PHE A 28 13.38 -0.37 -2.20
C PHE A 28 13.96 -0.66 -3.58
N SER A 29 13.32 -1.54 -4.33
CA SER A 29 13.78 -1.86 -5.69
C SER A 29 12.63 -2.13 -6.65
N ILE A 30 12.90 -1.84 -7.93
CA ILE A 30 12.06 -2.21 -9.06
C ILE A 30 12.93 -3.08 -9.97
N GLN A 31 12.42 -4.22 -10.36
CA GLN A 31 13.11 -5.08 -11.32
C GLN A 31 12.10 -5.83 -12.21
N GLU A 32 12.58 -6.42 -13.27
CA GLU A 32 11.80 -7.39 -14.01
C GLU A 32 11.43 -8.56 -13.10
N ILE A 33 10.32 -9.23 -13.40
CA ILE A 33 9.88 -10.35 -12.56
C ILE A 33 10.91 -11.46 -12.66
N PRO A 34 11.54 -11.91 -11.56
CA PRO A 34 12.46 -13.06 -11.56
C PRO A 34 11.76 -14.34 -12.07
N ASP A 35 12.49 -15.22 -12.74
CA ASP A 35 11.92 -16.43 -13.34
C ASP A 35 11.21 -17.33 -12.32
N ASN A 36 11.78 -17.48 -11.14
CA ASN A 36 11.17 -18.26 -10.05
C ASN A 36 9.85 -17.67 -9.57
N ILE A 37 9.72 -16.33 -9.55
CA ILE A 37 8.45 -15.65 -9.21
C ILE A 37 7.46 -15.79 -10.37
N TRP A 38 7.93 -15.58 -11.61
CA TRP A 38 7.08 -15.73 -12.78
C TRP A 38 6.48 -17.14 -12.89
N GLN A 39 7.26 -18.18 -12.61
CA GLN A 39 6.78 -19.56 -12.56
C GLN A 39 5.70 -19.78 -11.50
N LYS A 40 5.86 -19.20 -10.28
CA LYS A 40 4.84 -19.27 -9.22
C LYS A 40 3.52 -18.61 -9.60
N MET A 41 3.58 -17.54 -10.40
CA MET A 41 2.40 -16.80 -10.84
C MET A 41 1.53 -17.59 -11.84
N GLN A 42 2.13 -18.52 -12.60
CA GLN A 42 1.42 -19.26 -13.66
C GLN A 42 0.27 -20.11 -13.09
N GLY A 43 -0.92 -19.95 -13.66
CA GLY A 43 -2.11 -20.67 -13.22
C GLY A 43 -2.71 -20.17 -11.89
N LYS A 44 -2.06 -19.19 -11.24
CA LYS A 44 -2.54 -18.55 -9.99
C LYS A 44 -2.88 -17.08 -10.25
N THR A 45 -1.97 -16.17 -9.95
CA THR A 45 -2.18 -14.73 -10.17
C THR A 45 -2.03 -14.31 -11.62
N PHE A 46 -1.41 -15.11 -12.47
CA PHE A 46 -1.32 -14.91 -13.90
C PHE A 46 -1.98 -16.06 -14.68
N GLN A 47 -2.86 -15.70 -15.61
CA GLN A 47 -3.48 -16.62 -16.58
C GLN A 47 -3.10 -16.19 -17.98
N PRO A 48 -2.97 -17.10 -18.98
CA PRO A 48 -2.79 -16.74 -20.39
C PRO A 48 -3.90 -15.79 -20.85
N ASN A 49 -3.53 -14.65 -21.41
CA ASN A 49 -4.45 -13.61 -21.84
C ASN A 49 -3.79 -12.69 -22.88
N ASP A 50 -4.59 -11.84 -23.53
CA ASP A 50 -4.19 -10.86 -24.54
C ASP A 50 -4.11 -9.41 -24.01
N VAL A 51 -4.30 -9.22 -22.70
CA VAL A 51 -4.41 -7.89 -22.07
C VAL A 51 -3.10 -7.43 -21.45
N ILE A 52 -2.35 -8.34 -20.80
CA ILE A 52 -1.13 -8.04 -20.07
C ILE A 52 -0.13 -9.19 -20.15
N GLY A 53 1.11 -8.86 -20.40
CA GLY A 53 2.23 -9.80 -20.44
C GLY A 53 3.26 -9.57 -19.34
N ARG A 54 4.23 -10.47 -19.23
CA ARG A 54 5.32 -10.34 -18.25
C ARG A 54 6.11 -9.03 -18.41
N SER A 55 6.33 -8.58 -19.62
CA SER A 55 7.06 -7.34 -19.93
C SER A 55 6.37 -6.07 -19.43
N ASP A 56 5.03 -6.12 -19.23
CA ASP A 56 4.25 -5.01 -18.69
C ASP A 56 4.31 -4.92 -17.18
N LEU A 57 4.79 -5.97 -16.52
CA LEU A 57 4.82 -6.08 -15.07
C LEU A 57 6.22 -5.84 -14.53
N ARG A 58 6.28 -5.41 -13.26
CA ARG A 58 7.51 -5.25 -12.47
C ARG A 58 7.32 -5.89 -11.10
N TYR A 59 8.39 -6.48 -10.61
CA TYR A 59 8.49 -6.96 -9.24
C TYR A 59 9.11 -5.85 -8.38
N LEU A 60 8.47 -5.54 -7.27
CA LEU A 60 8.90 -4.52 -6.32
C LEU A 60 9.25 -5.16 -4.98
N ARG A 61 10.36 -4.69 -4.40
CA ARG A 61 10.63 -4.87 -2.98
C ARG A 61 10.51 -3.51 -2.30
N VAL A 62 9.85 -3.50 -1.14
CA VAL A 62 9.61 -2.30 -0.35
C VAL A 62 9.81 -2.60 1.13
N MET A 63 10.17 -1.58 1.90
CA MET A 63 10.14 -1.66 3.36
C MET A 63 8.84 -1.06 3.88
N HIS A 64 8.34 -1.61 4.98
CA HIS A 64 7.18 -1.06 5.67
C HIS A 64 7.28 -1.27 7.19
N TRP A 65 6.58 -0.44 7.94
CA TRP A 65 6.39 -0.60 9.38
C TRP A 65 5.08 -1.32 9.64
N ASP A 66 5.06 -2.24 10.62
CA ASP A 66 3.79 -2.68 11.19
C ASP A 66 3.30 -1.71 12.27
N TYR A 67 2.17 -2.01 12.88
CA TYR A 67 1.59 -1.16 13.92
C TYR A 67 2.41 -1.18 15.23
N ASP A 68 3.18 -2.24 15.46
CA ASP A 68 4.06 -2.37 16.63
C ASP A 68 5.41 -1.66 16.44
N GLY A 69 5.59 -0.98 15.30
CA GLY A 69 6.81 -0.24 14.96
C GLY A 69 7.97 -1.14 14.56
N LYS A 70 7.69 -2.33 14.04
CA LYS A 70 8.71 -3.23 13.48
C LYS A 70 8.82 -3.03 11.97
N THR A 71 10.05 -3.01 11.47
CA THR A 71 10.34 -2.96 10.03
C THR A 71 10.23 -4.35 9.41
N HIS A 72 9.60 -4.39 8.25
CA HIS A 72 9.48 -5.58 7.41
C HIS A 72 9.87 -5.28 5.97
N TYR A 73 10.24 -6.35 5.23
CA TYR A 73 10.37 -6.31 3.78
C TYR A 73 9.12 -6.90 3.14
N GLY A 74 8.56 -6.15 2.20
CA GLY A 74 7.40 -6.56 1.43
C GLY A 74 7.73 -6.78 -0.05
N GLU A 75 6.93 -7.58 -0.72
CA GLU A 75 7.07 -7.94 -2.13
C GLU A 75 5.73 -7.79 -2.84
N MET A 76 5.74 -7.19 -4.02
CA MET A 76 4.54 -7.09 -4.85
C MET A 76 4.89 -7.11 -6.34
N VAL A 77 3.91 -7.46 -7.15
CA VAL A 77 3.97 -7.29 -8.61
C VAL A 77 2.96 -6.20 -8.99
N CYS A 78 3.38 -5.27 -9.85
CA CYS A 78 2.52 -4.20 -10.38
C CYS A 78 2.82 -3.91 -11.84
N ASN A 79 2.00 -3.11 -12.50
CA ASN A 79 2.26 -2.62 -13.85
C ASN A 79 3.48 -1.68 -13.86
N ARG A 80 4.32 -1.77 -14.90
CA ARG A 80 5.49 -0.90 -15.10
C ARG A 80 5.14 0.60 -15.08
N LEU A 81 3.92 0.97 -15.49
CA LEU A 81 3.45 2.35 -15.51
C LEU A 81 3.35 2.98 -14.11
N ILE A 82 3.08 2.17 -13.10
CA ILE A 82 2.92 2.66 -11.71
C ILE A 82 4.08 2.27 -10.78
N ALA A 83 5.01 1.43 -11.24
CA ALA A 83 6.10 0.90 -10.40
C ALA A 83 6.89 2.01 -9.69
N GLN A 84 7.35 3.03 -10.44
CA GLN A 84 8.11 4.14 -9.87
C GLN A 84 7.26 5.03 -8.95
N LYS A 85 5.96 5.15 -9.23
CA LYS A 85 5.02 5.88 -8.35
C LYS A 85 4.88 5.15 -7.01
N LEU A 86 4.68 3.83 -7.05
CA LEU A 86 4.56 3.02 -5.83
C LEU A 86 5.82 3.07 -4.97
N ILE A 87 7.02 2.95 -5.55
CA ILE A 87 8.28 3.07 -4.79
C ILE A 87 8.34 4.41 -4.05
N ARG A 88 8.05 5.55 -4.73
CA ARG A 88 8.04 6.86 -4.07
C ARG A 88 7.02 6.94 -2.93
N ILE A 89 5.81 6.40 -3.15
CA ILE A 89 4.76 6.36 -2.13
C ILE A 89 5.22 5.53 -0.93
N PHE A 90 5.69 4.31 -1.14
CA PHE A 90 6.12 3.42 -0.06
C PHE A 90 7.35 3.95 0.70
N MET A 91 8.30 4.58 -0.01
CA MET A 91 9.44 5.25 0.65
C MET A 91 8.97 6.35 1.60
N GLU A 92 7.99 7.17 1.18
CA GLU A 92 7.48 8.24 2.03
C GLU A 92 6.60 7.71 3.17
N LEU A 93 5.77 6.70 2.93
CA LEU A 93 5.03 6.00 3.98
C LEU A 93 5.98 5.41 5.03
N TYR A 94 7.09 4.82 4.59
CA TYR A 94 8.12 4.28 5.48
C TYR A 94 8.81 5.38 6.29
N ARG A 95 9.23 6.49 5.67
CA ARG A 95 9.83 7.63 6.37
C ARG A 95 8.95 8.18 7.48
N GLN A 96 7.66 8.23 7.23
CA GLN A 96 6.66 8.78 8.15
C GLN A 96 6.10 7.72 9.11
N HIS A 97 6.69 6.53 9.16
CA HIS A 97 6.27 5.42 10.01
C HIS A 97 4.78 5.07 9.86
N TYR A 98 4.24 5.23 8.63
CA TYR A 98 2.86 4.86 8.35
C TYR A 98 2.71 3.33 8.39
N PRO A 99 1.80 2.78 9.22
CA PRO A 99 1.76 1.35 9.43
C PRO A 99 1.07 0.62 8.27
N ILE A 100 1.75 -0.39 7.75
CA ILE A 100 1.22 -1.38 6.81
C ILE A 100 1.57 -2.74 7.38
N GLN A 101 0.55 -3.58 7.65
CA GLN A 101 0.78 -4.80 8.39
C GLN A 101 1.57 -5.83 7.61
N LYS A 102 1.24 -6.01 6.32
CA LYS A 102 1.79 -7.08 5.51
C LYS A 102 1.80 -6.71 4.03
N ILE A 103 2.86 -7.11 3.33
CA ILE A 103 2.97 -6.97 1.88
C ILE A 103 3.62 -8.25 1.34
N ARG A 104 2.81 -9.18 0.84
CA ARG A 104 3.23 -10.46 0.26
C ARG A 104 2.65 -10.65 -1.11
N LEU A 105 3.32 -11.46 -1.92
CA LEU A 105 2.82 -11.83 -3.24
C LEU A 105 1.46 -12.53 -3.11
N ALA A 106 0.51 -12.18 -3.98
CA ALA A 106 -0.82 -12.79 -4.00
C ALA A 106 -0.78 -14.31 -4.27
N ASP A 107 0.32 -14.78 -4.86
CA ASP A 107 0.59 -16.21 -5.10
C ASP A 107 0.75 -17.03 -3.82
N GLU A 108 1.17 -16.42 -2.72
CA GLU A 108 1.28 -17.07 -1.41
C GLU A 108 -0.11 -17.40 -0.82
N TYR A 109 -1.15 -16.79 -1.36
CA TYR A 109 -2.55 -17.00 -1.01
C TYR A 109 -3.33 -17.77 -2.09
N ASP A 110 -2.61 -18.36 -3.06
CA ASP A 110 -3.21 -19.04 -4.22
C ASP A 110 -4.17 -18.15 -5.03
N ALA A 111 -3.88 -16.86 -5.08
CA ALA A 111 -4.72 -15.82 -5.69
C ALA A 111 -6.13 -15.67 -5.06
N ASP A 112 -6.34 -16.20 -3.86
CA ASP A 112 -7.58 -16.05 -3.12
C ASP A 112 -7.66 -14.66 -2.45
N ASP A 113 -8.49 -13.80 -2.99
CA ASP A 113 -8.70 -12.44 -2.53
C ASP A 113 -9.21 -12.36 -1.08
N GLU A 114 -10.17 -13.22 -0.75
CA GLU A 114 -10.75 -13.23 0.60
C GLU A 114 -9.71 -13.61 1.66
N ARG A 115 -8.84 -14.58 1.35
CA ARG A 115 -7.71 -14.96 2.24
C ARG A 115 -6.72 -13.83 2.40
N GLN A 116 -6.34 -13.16 1.31
CA GLN A 116 -5.44 -12.00 1.35
C GLN A 116 -6.01 -10.88 2.21
N MET A 117 -7.26 -10.51 1.97
CA MET A 117 -7.93 -9.44 2.71
C MET A 117 -8.09 -9.77 4.20
N ARG A 118 -8.44 -11.01 4.54
CA ARG A 118 -8.56 -11.46 5.93
C ARG A 118 -7.23 -11.45 6.67
N ASP A 119 -6.14 -11.73 5.98
CA ASP A 119 -4.77 -11.68 6.52
C ASP A 119 -4.16 -10.28 6.47
N ASN A 120 -4.96 -9.27 6.15
CA ASN A 120 -4.57 -7.87 6.02
C ASN A 120 -3.39 -7.66 5.06
N ASN A 121 -3.30 -8.46 4.00
CA ASN A 121 -2.22 -8.40 3.02
C ASN A 121 -2.44 -7.28 2.00
N THR A 122 -1.57 -6.29 2.00
CA THR A 122 -1.48 -5.27 0.95
C THR A 122 -0.99 -5.92 -0.34
N SER A 123 -1.73 -5.78 -1.44
CA SER A 123 -1.43 -6.44 -2.72
C SER A 123 -1.82 -5.60 -3.94
N CYS A 124 -1.22 -5.88 -5.09
CA CYS A 124 -1.45 -5.13 -6.31
C CYS A 124 -1.94 -6.03 -7.46
N PHE A 125 -1.05 -6.81 -8.08
CA PHE A 125 -1.40 -7.60 -9.27
C PHE A 125 -2.07 -8.93 -8.92
N CYS A 126 -3.23 -9.18 -9.52
CA CYS A 126 -3.88 -10.47 -9.58
C CYS A 126 -4.83 -10.50 -10.78
N TYR A 127 -4.59 -11.39 -11.77
CA TYR A 127 -5.40 -11.46 -12.98
C TYR A 127 -6.75 -12.09 -12.68
N ARG A 128 -7.77 -11.26 -12.57
CA ARG A 128 -9.15 -11.68 -12.27
C ARG A 128 -10.17 -10.68 -12.75
N LYS A 129 -11.42 -11.13 -12.89
CA LYS A 129 -12.56 -10.24 -13.10
C LYS A 129 -12.98 -9.57 -11.80
N VAL A 130 -13.68 -8.46 -11.90
CA VAL A 130 -14.41 -7.86 -10.78
C VAL A 130 -15.50 -8.82 -10.34
N SER A 131 -15.61 -9.05 -9.03
CA SER A 131 -16.61 -9.96 -8.46
C SER A 131 -18.04 -9.63 -8.96
N GLY A 132 -18.74 -10.66 -9.46
CA GLY A 132 -20.09 -10.51 -10.04
C GLY A 132 -20.15 -9.75 -11.38
N SER A 133 -19.03 -9.61 -12.11
CA SER A 133 -18.94 -8.90 -13.38
C SER A 133 -18.08 -9.65 -14.40
N GLN A 134 -18.29 -9.34 -15.70
CA GLN A 134 -17.40 -9.80 -16.78
C GLN A 134 -16.22 -8.84 -17.02
N LYS A 135 -16.19 -7.69 -16.34
CA LYS A 135 -15.10 -6.71 -16.49
C LYS A 135 -13.84 -7.18 -15.78
N LEU A 136 -12.69 -6.99 -16.43
CA LEU A 136 -11.40 -7.18 -15.77
C LEU A 136 -11.21 -6.12 -14.66
N SER A 137 -10.72 -6.57 -13.52
CA SER A 137 -10.31 -5.69 -12.43
C SER A 137 -9.09 -4.84 -12.85
N TYR A 138 -8.91 -3.66 -12.26
CA TYR A 138 -7.66 -2.92 -12.36
C TYR A 138 -6.48 -3.69 -11.76
N HIS A 139 -6.70 -4.56 -10.78
CA HIS A 139 -5.70 -5.52 -10.30
C HIS A 139 -5.23 -6.48 -11.39
N ALA A 140 -6.12 -6.92 -12.30
CA ALA A 140 -5.76 -7.77 -13.42
C ALA A 140 -4.80 -7.10 -14.42
N ARG A 141 -4.72 -5.78 -14.39
CA ARG A 141 -3.80 -4.98 -15.19
C ARG A 141 -2.59 -4.50 -14.37
N GLY A 142 -2.51 -4.85 -13.08
CA GLY A 142 -1.51 -4.36 -12.15
C GLY A 142 -1.58 -2.84 -11.91
N LEU A 143 -2.75 -2.23 -12.13
CA LEU A 143 -2.99 -0.79 -12.04
C LEU A 143 -3.80 -0.39 -10.79
N ALA A 144 -4.07 -1.33 -9.90
CA ALA A 144 -4.69 -1.06 -8.60
C ALA A 144 -3.89 -1.70 -7.49
N ILE A 145 -4.02 -1.13 -6.29
CA ILE A 145 -3.41 -1.64 -5.07
C ILE A 145 -4.40 -1.51 -3.92
N ASP A 146 -4.46 -2.55 -3.09
CA ASP A 146 -5.24 -2.58 -1.86
C ASP A 146 -4.30 -2.46 -0.66
N ILE A 147 -4.54 -1.50 0.22
CA ILE A 147 -3.72 -1.20 1.40
C ILE A 147 -4.47 -1.58 2.67
N ASN A 148 -3.88 -2.44 3.51
CA ASN A 148 -4.46 -2.88 4.79
C ASN A 148 -5.93 -3.30 4.67
N PRO A 149 -6.28 -4.30 3.85
CA PRO A 149 -7.65 -4.58 3.42
C PRO A 149 -8.60 -4.99 4.54
N LEU A 150 -8.12 -5.71 5.56
CA LEU A 150 -8.97 -6.10 6.70
C LEU A 150 -9.57 -4.88 7.41
N TYR A 151 -8.77 -3.84 7.61
CA TYR A 151 -9.17 -2.60 8.29
C TYR A 151 -9.80 -1.57 7.35
N ASN A 152 -9.75 -1.80 6.05
CA ASN A 152 -10.27 -0.88 5.03
C ASN A 152 -11.20 -1.61 4.05
N PRO A 153 -12.35 -2.15 4.52
CA PRO A 153 -13.17 -3.05 3.75
C PRO A 153 -13.81 -2.40 2.51
N TYR A 154 -14.09 -3.26 1.53
CA TYR A 154 -15.13 -2.97 0.54
C TYR A 154 -16.51 -3.10 1.20
N VAL A 155 -17.38 -2.13 0.94
CA VAL A 155 -18.76 -2.10 1.48
C VAL A 155 -19.72 -1.65 0.40
N LYS A 156 -20.74 -2.46 0.13
CA LYS A 156 -21.82 -2.14 -0.82
C LYS A 156 -23.17 -2.50 -0.21
N THR A 157 -24.11 -1.56 -0.23
CA THR A 157 -25.51 -1.85 0.08
C THR A 157 -26.15 -2.45 -1.17
N GLN A 158 -26.73 -3.62 -1.05
CA GLN A 158 -27.42 -4.33 -2.10
C GLN A 158 -28.86 -3.80 -2.29
N LYS A 159 -29.53 -4.21 -3.35
CA LYS A 159 -30.91 -3.75 -3.65
C LYS A 159 -31.94 -4.17 -2.58
N ASP A 160 -31.67 -5.29 -1.91
CA ASP A 160 -32.50 -5.81 -0.81
C ASP A 160 -32.21 -5.17 0.55
N GLY A 161 -31.33 -4.18 0.59
CA GLY A 161 -30.90 -3.49 1.81
C GLY A 161 -29.78 -4.20 2.58
N THR A 162 -29.39 -5.42 2.21
CA THR A 162 -28.27 -6.12 2.84
C THR A 162 -26.93 -5.47 2.49
N ARG A 163 -25.92 -5.68 3.33
CA ARG A 163 -24.58 -5.15 3.08
C ARG A 163 -23.63 -6.26 2.68
N LEU A 164 -23.04 -6.13 1.49
CA LEU A 164 -21.87 -6.90 1.10
C LEU A 164 -20.64 -6.24 1.70
N ILE A 165 -19.88 -6.99 2.52
CA ILE A 165 -18.64 -6.55 3.16
C ILE A 165 -17.55 -7.54 2.76
N GLN A 166 -16.41 -7.00 2.28
CA GLN A 166 -15.23 -7.81 1.95
C GLN A 166 -13.97 -7.18 2.57
N PRO A 167 -13.15 -7.98 3.28
CA PRO A 167 -13.41 -9.37 3.65
C PRO A 167 -14.61 -9.52 4.59
N LYS A 168 -15.22 -10.70 4.63
CA LYS A 168 -16.41 -10.96 5.49
C LYS A 168 -16.17 -10.68 6.97
N THR A 169 -14.92 -10.82 7.41
CA THR A 169 -14.49 -10.59 8.80
C THR A 169 -14.34 -9.11 9.15
N ALA A 170 -14.44 -8.20 8.18
CA ALA A 170 -14.17 -6.77 8.37
C ALA A 170 -15.36 -5.93 8.90
N THR A 171 -16.48 -6.59 9.27
CA THR A 171 -17.65 -5.90 9.83
C THR A 171 -17.31 -4.92 10.96
N PRO A 172 -16.41 -5.23 11.94
CA PRO A 172 -16.04 -4.30 13.01
C PRO A 172 -15.43 -2.98 12.51
N TRP A 173 -14.82 -2.98 11.32
CA TRP A 173 -14.09 -1.85 10.73
C TRP A 173 -14.92 -1.01 9.77
N CYS A 174 -16.21 -1.34 9.61
CA CYS A 174 -17.13 -0.60 8.73
C CYS A 174 -17.59 0.73 9.33
N ASP A 175 -17.52 0.91 10.65
CA ASP A 175 -17.83 2.19 11.28
C ASP A 175 -16.64 3.15 11.17
N ARG A 176 -16.64 3.94 10.11
CA ARG A 176 -15.53 4.86 9.79
C ARG A 176 -15.48 6.11 10.69
N LYS A 177 -16.41 6.28 11.62
CA LYS A 177 -16.35 7.33 12.65
C LYS A 177 -15.39 6.95 13.78
N LYS A 178 -15.22 5.66 14.04
CA LYS A 178 -14.27 5.15 15.05
C LYS A 178 -12.82 5.29 14.60
N ASN A 179 -11.92 5.49 15.56
CA ASN A 179 -10.49 5.38 15.35
C ASN A 179 -10.04 3.94 15.61
N PHE A 180 -9.21 3.42 14.70
CA PHE A 180 -8.59 2.10 14.82
C PHE A 180 -7.33 2.03 13.98
N GLN A 181 -6.52 1.00 14.25
CA GLN A 181 -5.26 0.75 13.56
C GLN A 181 -5.47 0.60 12.05
N TYR A 182 -4.44 0.96 11.29
CA TYR A 182 -4.38 0.76 9.83
C TYR A 182 -5.52 1.41 9.03
N LYS A 183 -6.35 2.25 9.66
CA LYS A 183 -7.47 2.92 8.99
C LYS A 183 -6.96 3.96 8.00
N ILE A 184 -7.41 3.85 6.74
CA ILE A 184 -7.23 4.89 5.74
C ILE A 184 -8.39 5.88 5.83
N SER A 185 -8.10 7.17 5.93
CA SER A 185 -9.08 8.23 6.00
C SER A 185 -8.82 9.29 4.94
N LYS A 186 -9.88 9.96 4.49
CA LYS A 186 -9.73 11.11 3.59
C LYS A 186 -8.80 12.15 4.22
N GLY A 187 -7.73 12.48 3.53
CA GLY A 187 -6.74 13.47 3.96
C GLY A 187 -5.63 12.94 4.86
N ASP A 188 -5.59 11.65 5.21
CA ASP A 188 -4.41 11.06 5.86
C ASP A 188 -3.21 10.97 4.90
N LEU A 189 -2.07 10.55 5.41
CA LEU A 189 -0.83 10.48 4.64
C LEU A 189 -0.96 9.55 3.43
N CYS A 190 -1.49 8.33 3.63
CA CYS A 190 -1.65 7.35 2.57
C CYS A 190 -2.55 7.89 1.45
N HIS A 191 -3.74 8.38 1.81
CA HIS A 191 -4.67 8.97 0.85
C HIS A 191 -4.02 10.13 0.06
N LYS A 192 -3.33 11.07 0.73
CA LYS A 192 -2.67 12.21 0.08
C LYS A 192 -1.61 11.75 -0.92
N LEU A 193 -0.73 10.84 -0.52
CA LEU A 193 0.36 10.36 -1.36
C LEU A 193 -0.16 9.65 -2.61
N PHE A 194 -1.16 8.80 -2.49
CA PHE A 194 -1.75 8.12 -3.65
C PHE A 194 -2.40 9.12 -4.61
N LEU A 195 -3.19 10.07 -4.12
CA LEU A 195 -3.83 11.09 -4.98
C LEU A 195 -2.80 11.99 -5.68
N GLN A 196 -1.76 12.42 -4.97
CA GLN A 196 -0.67 13.22 -5.55
C GLN A 196 0.10 12.49 -6.66
N ASN A 197 0.10 11.15 -6.64
CA ASN A 197 0.69 10.32 -7.69
C ASN A 197 -0.30 9.91 -8.78
N GLY A 198 -1.53 10.45 -8.77
CA GLY A 198 -2.53 10.28 -9.83
C GLY A 198 -3.45 9.08 -9.66
N PHE A 199 -3.50 8.48 -8.48
CA PHE A 199 -4.46 7.41 -8.18
C PHE A 199 -5.81 7.98 -7.75
N VAL A 200 -6.85 7.20 -7.97
CA VAL A 200 -8.21 7.45 -7.47
C VAL A 200 -8.49 6.51 -6.30
N TRP A 201 -9.10 7.02 -5.24
CA TRP A 201 -9.42 6.23 -4.06
C TRP A 201 -10.85 5.68 -4.10
N GLY A 202 -11.03 4.38 -3.94
CA GLY A 202 -12.34 3.71 -3.91
C GLY A 202 -13.23 4.12 -2.73
N GLY A 203 -12.65 4.60 -1.62
CA GLY A 203 -13.40 5.20 -0.50
C GLY A 203 -14.18 6.46 -0.87
N SER A 204 -13.86 7.10 -2.01
CA SER A 204 -14.58 8.27 -2.54
C SER A 204 -15.74 7.90 -3.47
N TRP A 205 -15.89 6.64 -3.89
CA TRP A 205 -16.96 6.23 -4.81
C TRP A 205 -18.37 6.46 -4.22
N LYS A 206 -19.35 6.67 -5.07
CA LYS A 206 -20.71 7.04 -4.62
C LYS A 206 -21.59 5.83 -4.28
N THR A 207 -21.56 4.79 -5.11
CA THR A 207 -22.48 3.64 -5.05
C THR A 207 -22.01 2.53 -4.11
N GLN A 208 -20.73 2.41 -3.92
CA GLN A 208 -20.06 1.53 -2.95
C GLN A 208 -18.86 2.25 -2.38
N LYS A 209 -18.28 1.70 -1.34
CA LYS A 209 -17.04 2.18 -0.73
C LYS A 209 -16.01 1.07 -0.75
N ASP A 210 -14.83 1.37 -1.27
CA ASP A 210 -13.70 0.46 -1.23
C ASP A 210 -12.54 1.20 -0.56
N TYR A 211 -12.45 1.07 0.76
CA TYR A 211 -11.54 1.88 1.55
C TYR A 211 -10.07 1.47 1.40
N GLN A 212 -9.80 0.21 0.99
CA GLN A 212 -8.45 -0.31 0.74
C GLN A 212 -7.91 0.14 -0.61
N HIS A 213 -8.79 0.38 -1.60
CA HIS A 213 -8.51 0.38 -3.02
C HIS A 213 -8.04 1.73 -3.56
N PHE A 214 -6.89 1.71 -4.23
CA PHE A 214 -6.39 2.82 -5.04
C PHE A 214 -6.14 2.33 -6.47
N GLU A 215 -6.72 2.98 -7.47
CA GLU A 215 -6.54 2.61 -8.88
C GLU A 215 -5.98 3.76 -9.71
N PHE A 216 -5.14 3.43 -10.68
CA PHE A 216 -4.52 4.37 -11.60
C PHE A 216 -5.13 4.20 -13.00
N HIS A 217 -5.54 5.33 -13.58
CA HIS A 217 -6.08 5.42 -14.94
C HIS A 217 -5.00 6.03 -15.84
N PRO A 218 -4.34 5.25 -16.74
CA PRO A 218 -3.31 5.73 -17.66
C PRO A 218 -3.87 6.63 -18.74
#